data_a9474af24484d74ae3563c9887d816eb
#
_entry.id   a9474af24484d74ae3563c9887d816eb
#
_cell.length_a   1.000
_cell.length_b   1.000
_cell.length_c   1.000
_cell.angle_alpha   90.00
_cell.angle_beta   90.00
_cell.angle_gamma   90.00
#
_symmetry.space_group_name_H-M   'P 1'
#
loop_
_entity.id
_entity.type
_entity.pdbx_description
1 polymer ?
#
loop_
_entity_poly.entity_id
_entity_poly.type
_entity_poly.pdbx_seq_one_letter_code
_entity_poly.pdbx_strand_id
1 'polypeptide(L)'
;MKQKQKIINIAVIAHVDAGKSTLVDALLNQSHVFRDNENAVECVMDSDAIERERGITIYSKNCSIMYKDYKINIVDTPGHADFSSEVERIMKTVDTVILLVDSSEGPMPQTRFVLNKALQQGLNPILFINKIDKKDARIDEVVDEVYELFMDLEASDEQLDFPILYGIARQGIAVKDPSEIEGIVIGEGAAKIMKSPKGYMDFDITPLLDCIVNHCNPYPDIRNEPLQLQVSTLAYDDYIGRLGIGRVTRGVIKEAQTVAVTRVDGSATKSKINQIFVYKGMSRLPVSEAECGDIVVVSGISDISIGETICDTGHPESLGSISIEEPTLSMNFMVNSSPFAGKAGKYITSRHIKERLDKELEVNVGLLAEPTDSTDCFKVSGRGELHLSVLIENMRREGYELAVSKPEVVIKKGKNGENLEPVEEVVISLPDEYTGSVISKLNLRKGLMREMMSEGNGYSKIIYTAPTRGLMGYRSEFINDTHGEGTMIRRFEGFEPWKGDIPDRINGVAVAQEEGHCTAYAIFTIQERVQMFVKPQDHVYEGQIVGMNARSDDMVVNPSRAKKATNMRAAGSDDTIKLTPPRTFTLEEALEFINEDELVEVTPADIRLRKKYLTELERRKSSNRTGK
;
A
#
# COMPACT_ATOMS: atom_id res chain seq x y z
N MET A 1 -22.67 2.68 40.42
CA MET A 1 -22.80 3.13 39.03
C MET A 1 -21.41 3.04 38.39
N LYS A 2 -21.21 2.25 37.34
CA LYS A 2 -19.95 2.29 36.59
C LYS A 2 -19.80 3.72 36.07
N GLN A 3 -18.63 4.32 36.29
CA GLN A 3 -18.30 5.65 35.78
C GLN A 3 -18.46 5.61 34.26
N LYS A 4 -19.18 6.57 33.69
CA LYS A 4 -19.48 6.62 32.27
C LYS A 4 -18.17 6.84 31.50
N GLN A 5 -17.80 5.92 30.63
CA GLN A 5 -16.61 6.02 29.80
C GLN A 5 -16.91 6.97 28.64
N LYS A 6 -16.08 7.98 28.43
CA LYS A 6 -16.13 8.85 27.26
C LYS A 6 -15.29 8.24 26.14
N ILE A 7 -15.79 8.21 24.93
CA ILE A 7 -15.12 7.60 23.78
C ILE A 7 -14.77 8.67 22.76
N ILE A 8 -13.56 8.62 22.24
CA ILE A 8 -13.06 9.42 21.12
C ILE A 8 -12.41 8.48 20.14
N ASN A 9 -12.70 8.63 18.85
CA ASN A 9 -12.11 7.83 17.79
C ASN A 9 -11.23 8.74 16.93
N ILE A 10 -9.96 8.40 16.76
CA ILE A 10 -9.00 9.17 15.99
C ILE A 10 -8.38 8.32 14.89
N ALA A 11 -8.09 8.94 13.74
CA ALA A 11 -7.22 8.35 12.73
C ALA A 11 -5.91 9.13 12.64
N VAL A 12 -4.82 8.44 12.32
CA VAL A 12 -3.51 9.08 12.09
C VAL A 12 -3.23 9.10 10.60
N ILE A 13 -3.13 10.30 10.03
CA ILE A 13 -2.81 10.56 8.64
C ILE A 13 -1.35 11.01 8.56
N ALA A 14 -0.56 10.38 7.70
CA ALA A 14 0.83 10.75 7.50
C ALA A 14 1.31 10.34 6.11
N HIS A 15 2.33 11.02 5.63
CA HIS A 15 3.15 10.52 4.53
C HIS A 15 4.00 9.31 4.98
N VAL A 16 4.48 8.53 4.02
CA VAL A 16 5.47 7.47 4.25
C VAL A 16 6.70 8.09 4.94
N ASP A 17 7.26 7.39 5.91
CA ASP A 17 8.41 7.83 6.72
C ASP A 17 8.20 9.08 7.60
N ALA A 18 7.04 9.73 7.61
CA ALA A 18 6.78 10.85 8.53
C ALA A 18 6.78 10.43 10.03
N GLY A 19 6.73 9.12 10.31
CA GLY A 19 6.79 8.57 11.67
C GLY A 19 5.44 8.19 12.27
N LYS A 20 4.46 7.81 11.44
CA LYS A 20 3.10 7.43 11.85
C LYS A 20 3.10 6.28 12.88
N SER A 21 3.68 5.13 12.51
CA SER A 21 3.75 3.95 13.39
C SER A 21 4.50 4.25 14.69
N THR A 22 5.57 5.07 14.60
CA THR A 22 6.34 5.54 15.75
C THR A 22 5.51 6.39 16.70
N LEU A 23 4.65 7.29 16.16
CA LEU A 23 3.76 8.10 16.98
C LEU A 23 2.71 7.24 17.70
N VAL A 24 2.11 6.27 17.00
CA VAL A 24 1.14 5.36 17.61
C VAL A 24 1.79 4.49 18.67
N ASP A 25 3.01 4.01 18.45
CA ASP A 25 3.79 3.29 19.47
C ASP A 25 4.05 4.17 20.72
N ALA A 26 4.38 5.45 20.52
CA ALA A 26 4.57 6.39 21.63
C ALA A 26 3.29 6.58 22.45
N LEU A 27 2.13 6.69 21.80
CA LEU A 27 0.82 6.77 22.46
C LEU A 27 0.48 5.50 23.24
N LEU A 28 0.75 4.32 22.67
CA LEU A 28 0.55 3.03 23.33
C LEU A 28 1.47 2.85 24.54
N ASN A 29 2.74 3.22 24.43
CA ASN A 29 3.73 3.13 25.50
C ASN A 29 3.38 4.03 26.68
N GLN A 30 2.97 5.29 26.42
CA GLN A 30 2.60 6.24 27.46
C GLN A 30 1.35 5.81 28.25
N SER A 31 0.44 5.10 27.61
CA SER A 31 -0.79 4.62 28.25
C SER A 31 -0.61 3.34 29.09
N HIS A 32 0.63 2.88 29.32
CA HIS A 32 0.97 1.65 30.05
C HIS A 32 0.20 0.40 29.60
N VAL A 33 -0.09 0.33 28.29
CA VAL A 33 -0.74 -0.85 27.70
C VAL A 33 0.19 -2.05 27.72
N PHE A 34 1.50 -1.83 27.60
CA PHE A 34 2.54 -2.87 27.74
C PHE A 34 2.95 -3.02 29.20
N ARG A 35 3.19 -4.26 29.65
CA ARG A 35 3.75 -4.53 30.97
C ARG A 35 5.23 -4.12 30.99
N ASP A 36 5.73 -3.64 32.13
CA ASP A 36 7.11 -3.15 32.31
C ASP A 36 8.23 -4.15 31.91
N ASN A 37 7.89 -5.42 31.68
CA ASN A 37 8.82 -6.49 31.30
C ASN A 37 8.66 -6.98 29.83
N GLU A 38 7.75 -6.42 29.06
CA GLU A 38 7.65 -6.71 27.63
C GLU A 38 8.59 -5.75 26.90
N ASN A 39 9.68 -6.29 26.31
CA ASN A 39 10.50 -5.51 25.38
C ASN A 39 9.58 -5.01 24.27
N ALA A 40 9.30 -3.71 24.26
CA ALA A 40 8.53 -3.08 23.20
C ALA A 40 9.29 -3.32 21.90
N VAL A 41 8.73 -4.15 21.03
CA VAL A 41 9.23 -4.30 19.66
C VAL A 41 8.92 -2.98 18.98
N GLU A 42 9.94 -2.34 18.39
CA GLU A 42 9.72 -1.12 17.59
C GLU A 42 8.71 -1.42 16.45
N CYS A 43 7.83 -0.46 16.16
CA CYS A 43 6.77 -0.57 15.16
C CYS A 43 5.77 -1.72 15.44
N VAL A 44 5.20 -1.73 16.65
CA VAL A 44 4.22 -2.75 17.07
C VAL A 44 3.00 -2.80 16.14
N MET A 45 2.60 -1.66 15.58
CA MET A 45 1.50 -1.59 14.61
C MET A 45 1.88 -2.20 13.26
N ASP A 46 3.14 -2.10 12.81
CA ASP A 46 3.59 -2.72 11.56
C ASP A 46 3.97 -4.18 11.80
N SER A 47 3.00 -5.00 12.19
CA SER A 47 3.21 -6.43 12.50
C SER A 47 3.51 -7.27 11.26
N ASP A 48 3.14 -6.80 10.05
CA ASP A 48 3.44 -7.47 8.80
C ASP A 48 4.88 -7.20 8.35
N ALA A 49 5.59 -8.26 7.93
CA ALA A 49 6.96 -8.15 7.46
C ALA A 49 7.09 -7.27 6.20
N ILE A 50 6.07 -7.27 5.32
CA ILE A 50 6.04 -6.45 4.10
C ILE A 50 5.88 -4.97 4.45
N GLU A 51 5.04 -4.64 5.41
CA GLU A 51 4.86 -3.26 5.88
C GLU A 51 6.17 -2.70 6.44
N ARG A 52 6.88 -3.49 7.28
CA ARG A 52 8.18 -3.09 7.84
C ARG A 52 9.27 -2.91 6.80
N GLU A 53 9.36 -3.83 5.83
CA GLU A 53 10.37 -3.76 4.76
C GLU A 53 10.15 -2.57 3.83
N ARG A 54 8.88 -2.20 3.60
CA ARG A 54 8.51 -1.12 2.69
C ARG A 54 8.32 0.23 3.37
N GLY A 55 8.26 0.25 4.71
CA GLY A 55 7.96 1.46 5.48
C GLY A 55 6.55 2.02 5.26
N ILE A 56 5.60 1.21 4.76
CA ILE A 56 4.23 1.65 4.45
C ILE A 56 3.20 0.82 5.21
N THR A 57 2.14 1.47 5.69
CA THR A 57 0.95 0.76 6.19
C THR A 57 0.10 0.31 5.02
N ILE A 58 -0.20 -0.98 4.95
CA ILE A 58 -1.01 -1.62 3.91
C ILE A 58 -2.43 -1.86 4.42
N TYR A 59 -2.54 -2.44 5.61
CA TYR A 59 -3.81 -2.77 6.25
C TYR A 59 -4.10 -1.83 7.41
N SER A 60 -5.35 -1.38 7.50
CA SER A 60 -5.81 -0.61 8.65
C SER A 60 -5.78 -1.46 9.92
N LYS A 61 -5.26 -0.90 10.99
CA LYS A 61 -5.22 -1.54 12.30
C LYS A 61 -5.89 -0.67 13.33
N ASN A 62 -6.55 -1.32 14.28
CA ASN A 62 -7.23 -0.63 15.36
C ASN A 62 -6.52 -0.95 16.68
N CYS A 63 -6.32 0.08 17.49
CA CYS A 63 -5.91 -0.08 18.86
C CYS A 63 -6.69 0.89 19.77
N SER A 64 -6.59 0.73 21.07
CA SER A 64 -7.20 1.67 21.99
C SER A 64 -6.35 1.90 23.22
N ILE A 65 -6.40 3.12 23.72
CA ILE A 65 -5.72 3.55 24.94
C ILE A 65 -6.71 4.15 25.92
N MET A 66 -6.34 4.12 27.19
CA MET A 66 -7.09 4.80 28.27
C MET A 66 -6.29 6.00 28.71
N TYR A 67 -6.91 7.18 28.66
CA TYR A 67 -6.33 8.41 29.16
C TYR A 67 -7.35 9.18 30.00
N LYS A 68 -7.06 9.38 31.28
CA LYS A 68 -8.03 9.93 32.26
C LYS A 68 -9.32 9.08 32.26
N ASP A 69 -10.48 9.69 32.02
CA ASP A 69 -11.80 9.04 31.93
C ASP A 69 -12.21 8.75 30.46
N TYR A 70 -11.28 8.90 29.50
CA TYR A 70 -11.52 8.68 28.08
C TYR A 70 -10.94 7.35 27.60
N LYS A 71 -11.70 6.67 26.76
CA LYS A 71 -11.21 5.64 25.86
C LYS A 71 -10.95 6.29 24.50
N ILE A 72 -9.71 6.26 24.05
CA ILE A 72 -9.31 6.77 22.75
C ILE A 72 -9.03 5.57 21.85
N ASN A 73 -9.89 5.36 20.86
CA ASN A 73 -9.64 4.38 19.80
C ASN A 73 -8.79 5.05 18.71
N ILE A 74 -7.72 4.39 18.33
CA ILE A 74 -6.78 4.86 17.31
C ILE A 74 -6.88 3.92 16.12
N VAL A 75 -7.16 4.48 14.95
CA VAL A 75 -7.21 3.75 13.68
C VAL A 75 -6.02 4.16 12.84
N ASP A 76 -5.16 3.20 12.55
CA ASP A 76 -4.03 3.39 11.64
C ASP A 76 -4.51 3.35 10.20
N THR A 77 -4.13 4.34 9.39
CA THR A 77 -4.61 4.49 8.01
C THR A 77 -3.51 4.17 6.99
N PRO A 78 -3.83 3.42 5.92
CA PRO A 78 -2.92 3.32 4.78
C PRO A 78 -2.62 4.69 4.19
N GLY A 79 -1.35 4.92 3.80
CA GLY A 79 -0.93 6.18 3.19
C GLY A 79 -0.92 6.17 1.65
N HIS A 80 -1.02 5.00 1.01
CA HIS A 80 -0.88 4.86 -0.43
C HIS A 80 -2.23 4.96 -1.16
N ALA A 81 -2.23 5.58 -2.35
CA ALA A 81 -3.44 5.82 -3.16
C ALA A 81 -4.19 4.53 -3.56
N ASP A 82 -3.49 3.40 -3.73
CA ASP A 82 -4.10 2.10 -4.07
C ASP A 82 -5.05 1.59 -2.97
N PHE A 83 -4.96 2.15 -1.76
CA PHE A 83 -5.81 1.83 -0.60
C PHE A 83 -6.80 2.95 -0.25
N SER A 84 -7.12 3.81 -1.22
CA SER A 84 -8.00 4.99 -1.05
C SER A 84 -9.36 4.67 -0.43
N SER A 85 -9.97 3.55 -0.80
CA SER A 85 -11.27 3.16 -0.26
C SER A 85 -11.20 2.66 1.19
N GLU A 86 -10.06 2.11 1.63
CA GLU A 86 -9.81 1.79 3.05
C GLU A 86 -9.83 3.09 3.85
N VAL A 87 -9.13 4.11 3.37
CA VAL A 87 -9.07 5.44 3.99
C VAL A 87 -10.47 6.04 4.11
N GLU A 88 -11.25 6.07 3.03
CA GLU A 88 -12.60 6.63 3.04
C GLU A 88 -13.53 5.93 4.05
N ARG A 89 -13.42 4.61 4.17
CA ARG A 89 -14.19 3.82 5.16
C ARG A 89 -13.79 4.14 6.59
N ILE A 90 -12.49 4.30 6.83
CA ILE A 90 -11.96 4.66 8.15
C ILE A 90 -12.44 6.05 8.56
N MET A 91 -12.40 7.04 7.65
CA MET A 91 -12.84 8.40 7.95
C MET A 91 -14.29 8.48 8.42
N LYS A 92 -15.16 7.54 8.02
CA LYS A 92 -16.53 7.43 8.54
C LYS A 92 -16.63 6.89 9.96
N THR A 93 -15.57 6.26 10.49
CA THR A 93 -15.57 5.64 11.82
C THR A 93 -14.90 6.50 12.90
N VAL A 94 -14.24 7.58 12.51
CA VAL A 94 -13.49 8.43 13.44
C VAL A 94 -14.17 9.79 13.65
N ASP A 95 -13.76 10.49 14.69
CA ASP A 95 -14.31 11.78 15.11
C ASP A 95 -13.34 12.92 14.77
N THR A 96 -12.05 12.63 14.70
CA THR A 96 -10.99 13.56 14.31
C THR A 96 -9.81 12.84 13.68
N VAL A 97 -8.89 13.60 13.09
CA VAL A 97 -7.66 13.08 12.51
C VAL A 97 -6.43 13.79 13.05
N ILE A 98 -5.35 13.07 13.26
CA ILE A 98 -4.03 13.65 13.54
C ILE A 98 -3.29 13.68 12.19
N LEU A 99 -3.02 14.89 11.72
CA LEU A 99 -2.19 15.12 10.54
C LEU A 99 -0.73 15.20 10.98
N LEU A 100 0.05 14.17 10.68
CA LEU A 100 1.46 14.08 11.01
C LEU A 100 2.30 14.53 9.82
N VAL A 101 3.10 15.57 10.01
CA VAL A 101 3.96 16.17 8.97
C VAL A 101 5.41 16.16 9.44
N ASP A 102 6.34 15.81 8.55
CA ASP A 102 7.78 15.88 8.81
C ASP A 102 8.24 17.35 8.72
N SER A 103 9.02 17.80 9.71
CA SER A 103 9.47 19.19 9.82
C SER A 103 10.45 19.62 8.73
N SER A 104 11.07 18.68 8.01
CA SER A 104 11.99 18.97 6.91
C SER A 104 11.36 18.83 5.53
N GLU A 105 10.45 17.84 5.36
CA GLU A 105 9.84 17.51 4.08
C GLU A 105 8.56 18.31 3.81
N GLY A 106 7.82 18.67 4.87
CA GLY A 106 6.54 19.35 4.75
C GLY A 106 5.38 18.43 4.35
N PRO A 107 4.21 18.99 3.97
CA PRO A 107 3.03 18.24 3.57
C PRO A 107 3.21 17.61 2.19
N MET A 108 3.49 16.33 2.16
CA MET A 108 3.68 15.58 0.93
C MET A 108 2.34 15.29 0.23
N PRO A 109 2.32 15.11 -1.08
CA PRO A 109 1.09 15.00 -1.86
C PRO A 109 0.19 13.79 -1.54
N GLN A 110 0.73 12.70 -1.00
CA GLN A 110 -0.10 11.58 -0.50
C GLN A 110 -0.96 12.02 0.68
N THR A 111 -0.41 12.88 1.53
CA THR A 111 -1.12 13.52 2.65
C THR A 111 -2.32 14.33 2.16
N ARG A 112 -2.17 15.05 1.02
CA ARG A 112 -3.24 15.85 0.40
C ARG A 112 -4.50 15.04 0.12
N PHE A 113 -4.34 13.83 -0.44
CA PHE A 113 -5.47 12.96 -0.76
C PHE A 113 -6.25 12.53 0.50
N VAL A 114 -5.53 12.01 1.51
CA VAL A 114 -6.16 11.51 2.73
C VAL A 114 -6.78 12.66 3.54
N LEU A 115 -6.10 13.80 3.60
CA LEU A 115 -6.61 15.02 4.24
C LEU A 115 -7.89 15.52 3.55
N ASN A 116 -7.92 15.57 2.22
CA ASN A 116 -9.12 15.96 1.47
C ASN A 116 -10.33 15.10 1.83
N LYS A 117 -10.15 13.78 1.92
CA LYS A 117 -11.21 12.86 2.34
C LYS A 117 -11.67 13.12 3.78
N ALA A 118 -10.76 13.45 4.69
CA ALA A 118 -11.09 13.81 6.06
C ALA A 118 -11.89 15.13 6.14
N LEU A 119 -11.45 16.16 5.41
CA LEU A 119 -12.14 17.46 5.35
C LEU A 119 -13.54 17.35 4.74
N GLN A 120 -13.71 16.58 3.66
CA GLN A 120 -15.01 16.31 3.04
C GLN A 120 -15.99 15.58 3.97
N GLN A 121 -15.50 14.81 4.95
CA GLN A 121 -16.31 14.18 5.99
C GLN A 121 -16.61 15.13 7.17
N GLY A 122 -16.14 16.38 7.12
CA GLY A 122 -16.33 17.37 8.19
C GLY A 122 -15.47 17.12 9.43
N LEU A 123 -14.37 16.37 9.32
CA LEU A 123 -13.48 16.12 10.45
C LEU A 123 -12.59 17.35 10.71
N ASN A 124 -12.38 17.65 11.98
CA ASN A 124 -11.49 18.73 12.43
C ASN A 124 -10.12 18.13 12.77
N PRO A 125 -9.05 18.47 12.04
CA PRO A 125 -7.74 17.86 12.25
C PRO A 125 -6.97 18.48 13.42
N ILE A 126 -5.99 17.71 13.92
CA ILE A 126 -4.92 18.17 14.83
C ILE A 126 -3.63 18.07 14.04
N LEU A 127 -2.86 19.14 13.91
CA LEU A 127 -1.55 19.11 13.24
C LEU A 127 -0.47 18.72 14.24
N PHE A 128 0.36 17.74 13.87
CA PHE A 128 1.53 17.34 14.62
C PHE A 128 2.77 17.39 13.72
N ILE A 129 3.66 18.34 13.96
CA ILE A 129 4.94 18.49 13.24
C ILE A 129 5.97 17.64 13.94
N ASN A 130 6.42 16.59 13.25
CA ASN A 130 7.33 15.58 13.79
C ASN A 130 8.77 15.82 13.34
N LYS A 131 9.72 15.17 14.05
CA LYS A 131 11.16 15.18 13.76
C LYS A 131 11.78 16.58 13.82
N ILE A 132 11.32 17.42 14.72
CA ILE A 132 11.83 18.80 14.92
C ILE A 132 13.28 18.84 15.43
N ASP A 133 13.86 17.67 15.75
CA ASP A 133 15.27 17.47 16.08
C ASP A 133 16.21 17.38 14.87
N LYS A 134 15.66 17.33 13.65
CA LYS A 134 16.46 17.33 12.43
C LYS A 134 17.19 18.66 12.23
N LYS A 135 18.40 18.62 11.66
CA LYS A 135 19.21 19.81 11.39
C LYS A 135 18.63 20.70 10.27
N ASP A 136 17.88 20.10 9.39
CA ASP A 136 17.20 20.68 8.23
C ASP A 136 15.71 20.95 8.49
N ALA A 137 15.29 20.95 9.75
CA ALA A 137 13.94 21.30 10.13
C ALA A 137 13.63 22.78 9.78
N ARG A 138 12.52 23.01 9.07
CA ARG A 138 12.00 24.32 8.64
C ARG A 138 10.57 24.53 9.15
N ILE A 139 10.43 24.54 10.46
CA ILE A 139 9.15 24.43 11.17
C ILE A 139 8.13 25.47 10.70
N ASP A 140 8.52 26.76 10.66
CA ASP A 140 7.60 27.86 10.32
C ASP A 140 7.12 27.74 8.86
N GLU A 141 8.04 27.44 7.93
CA GLU A 141 7.71 27.24 6.52
C GLU A 141 6.74 26.05 6.33
N VAL A 142 6.95 24.95 7.05
CA VAL A 142 6.08 23.77 6.98
C VAL A 142 4.68 24.09 7.52
N VAL A 143 4.56 24.92 8.55
CA VAL A 143 3.24 25.39 9.03
C VAL A 143 2.51 26.19 7.96
N ASP A 144 3.21 27.10 7.29
CA ASP A 144 2.64 27.90 6.21
C ASP A 144 2.21 27.02 5.03
N GLU A 145 3.05 26.05 4.61
CA GLU A 145 2.72 25.07 3.57
C GLU A 145 1.46 24.22 3.93
N VAL A 146 1.29 23.89 5.21
CA VAL A 146 0.08 23.19 5.66
C VAL A 146 -1.14 24.09 5.55
N TYR A 147 -1.06 25.36 5.94
CA TYR A 147 -2.17 26.30 5.75
C TYR A 147 -2.52 26.49 4.28
N GLU A 148 -1.53 26.61 3.40
CA GLU A 148 -1.75 26.65 1.95
C GLU A 148 -2.46 25.39 1.45
N LEU A 149 -2.02 24.21 1.92
CA LEU A 149 -2.67 22.94 1.59
C LEU A 149 -4.14 22.91 2.01
N PHE A 150 -4.48 23.41 3.19
CA PHE A 150 -5.87 23.43 3.66
C PHE A 150 -6.72 24.42 2.84
N MET A 151 -6.18 25.57 2.49
CA MET A 151 -6.85 26.54 1.61
C MET A 151 -7.09 25.96 0.21
N ASP A 152 -6.11 25.30 -0.36
CA ASP A 152 -6.21 24.58 -1.64
C ASP A 152 -7.28 23.46 -1.63
N LEU A 153 -7.54 22.88 -0.47
CA LEU A 153 -8.55 21.84 -0.26
C LEU A 153 -9.93 22.41 0.12
N GLU A 154 -10.10 23.74 0.05
CA GLU A 154 -11.35 24.43 0.38
C GLU A 154 -11.85 24.10 1.80
N ALA A 155 -10.91 23.99 2.77
CA ALA A 155 -11.25 23.76 4.17
C ALA A 155 -12.12 24.89 4.73
N SER A 156 -13.07 24.55 5.62
CA SER A 156 -13.90 25.54 6.30
C SER A 156 -13.11 26.34 7.34
N ASP A 157 -13.62 27.51 7.73
CA ASP A 157 -13.00 28.34 8.79
C ASP A 157 -12.79 27.56 10.09
N GLU A 158 -13.74 26.67 10.44
CA GLU A 158 -13.63 25.81 11.63
C GLU A 158 -12.50 24.78 11.48
N GLN A 159 -12.27 24.28 10.26
CA GLN A 159 -11.21 23.34 9.96
C GLN A 159 -9.83 24.00 9.84
N LEU A 160 -9.77 25.30 9.58
CA LEU A 160 -8.54 26.09 9.60
C LEU A 160 -8.08 26.48 11.01
N ASP A 161 -8.98 26.44 12.00
CA ASP A 161 -8.65 26.68 13.43
C ASP A 161 -8.20 25.37 14.12
N PHE A 162 -7.20 24.71 13.54
CA PHE A 162 -6.65 23.49 14.08
C PHE A 162 -5.52 23.73 15.10
N PRO A 163 -5.44 22.94 16.18
CA PRO A 163 -4.32 23.01 17.11
C PRO A 163 -3.05 22.46 16.49
N ILE A 164 -1.92 23.12 16.74
CA ILE A 164 -0.60 22.72 16.28
C ILE A 164 0.22 22.23 17.47
N LEU A 165 0.85 21.07 17.29
CA LEU A 165 1.78 20.47 18.21
C LEU A 165 3.07 20.10 17.50
N TYR A 166 4.15 20.10 18.23
CA TYR A 166 5.47 19.81 17.74
C TYR A 166 6.07 18.65 18.53
N GLY A 167 6.92 17.84 17.91
CA GLY A 167 7.48 16.75 18.69
C GLY A 167 8.49 15.87 17.98
N ILE A 168 8.95 14.88 18.74
CA ILE A 168 9.89 13.84 18.34
C ILE A 168 9.24 12.50 18.69
N ALA A 169 8.42 11.97 17.78
CA ALA A 169 7.64 10.76 18.02
C ALA A 169 8.51 9.57 18.45
N ARG A 170 9.72 9.42 17.90
CA ARG A 170 10.67 8.36 18.25
C ARG A 170 11.04 8.38 19.73
N GLN A 171 11.01 9.55 20.37
CA GLN A 171 11.31 9.71 21.79
C GLN A 171 10.07 9.84 22.66
N GLY A 172 8.88 9.83 22.06
CA GLY A 172 7.61 10.00 22.73
C GLY A 172 7.46 11.39 23.33
N ILE A 173 7.87 12.43 22.61
CA ILE A 173 7.85 13.83 23.06
C ILE A 173 6.87 14.63 22.22
N ALA A 174 6.02 15.40 22.90
CA ALA A 174 5.19 16.42 22.30
C ALA A 174 5.27 17.72 23.10
N VAL A 175 5.28 18.85 22.42
CA VAL A 175 5.28 20.20 23.00
C VAL A 175 4.32 21.10 22.24
N LYS A 176 3.89 22.20 22.88
CA LYS A 176 3.03 23.21 22.25
C LYS A 176 3.84 24.30 21.56
N ASP A 177 5.05 24.53 21.98
CA ASP A 177 5.97 25.53 21.45
C ASP A 177 7.33 24.85 21.20
N PRO A 178 7.86 24.89 19.97
CA PRO A 178 9.15 24.28 19.66
C PRO A 178 10.31 24.87 20.47
N SER A 179 10.20 26.11 20.94
CA SER A 179 11.22 26.73 21.80
C SER A 179 11.40 26.04 23.16
N GLU A 180 10.42 25.23 23.60
CA GLU A 180 10.53 24.48 24.86
C GLU A 180 11.65 23.44 24.83
N ILE A 181 11.98 22.91 23.65
CA ILE A 181 13.04 21.91 23.43
C ILE A 181 14.26 22.45 22.68
N GLU A 182 14.29 23.73 22.36
CA GLU A 182 15.45 24.37 21.71
C GLU A 182 16.69 24.31 22.64
N GLY A 183 17.81 23.87 22.10
CA GLY A 183 19.06 23.72 22.82
C GLY A 183 19.14 22.52 23.76
N ILE A 184 18.20 21.59 23.68
CA ILE A 184 18.19 20.34 24.46
C ILE A 184 19.09 19.31 23.81
N VAL A 185 20.04 18.74 24.58
CA VAL A 185 20.86 17.61 24.14
C VAL A 185 20.10 16.32 24.45
N ILE A 186 19.71 15.62 23.40
CA ILE A 186 18.99 14.35 23.49
C ILE A 186 20.00 13.23 23.74
N GLY A 187 19.87 12.55 24.89
CA GLY A 187 20.71 11.38 25.22
C GLY A 187 20.29 10.12 24.46
N GLU A 188 21.24 9.28 24.10
CA GLU A 188 20.97 7.94 23.59
C GLU A 188 20.52 7.00 24.73
N GLY A 189 19.33 6.40 24.59
CA GLY A 189 18.80 5.38 25.51
C GLY A 189 17.47 5.72 26.16
N ALA A 190 16.88 4.74 26.85
CA ALA A 190 15.56 4.82 27.49
C ALA A 190 15.41 5.85 28.64
N ALA A 191 16.46 6.57 28.99
CA ALA A 191 16.41 7.65 29.98
C ALA A 191 15.98 8.94 29.29
N LYS A 192 14.72 9.30 29.44
CA LYS A 192 14.08 10.54 28.97
C LYS A 192 14.57 11.80 29.70
N ILE A 193 15.83 11.87 30.06
CA ILE A 193 16.38 13.02 30.78
C ILE A 193 16.98 13.97 29.76
N MET A 194 16.28 15.05 29.51
CA MET A 194 16.75 16.14 28.65
C MET A 194 17.31 17.26 29.51
N LYS A 195 18.49 17.75 29.14
CA LYS A 195 19.13 18.86 29.81
C LYS A 195 18.67 20.15 29.15
N SER A 196 17.63 20.78 29.68
CA SER A 196 17.21 22.11 29.27
C SER A 196 18.10 23.17 29.90
N PRO A 197 18.28 24.36 29.28
CA PRO A 197 18.84 25.54 29.95
C PRO A 197 18.16 25.92 31.27
N LYS A 198 16.89 25.49 31.48
CA LYS A 198 16.09 25.71 32.67
C LYS A 198 16.12 24.57 33.69
N GLY A 199 16.90 23.50 33.48
CA GLY A 199 16.97 22.31 34.34
C GLY A 199 16.50 21.03 33.64
N TYR A 200 16.44 19.91 34.39
CA TYR A 200 15.88 18.65 33.88
C TYR A 200 14.36 18.75 33.82
N MET A 201 13.78 18.51 32.64
CA MET A 201 12.34 18.39 32.45
C MET A 201 12.06 17.01 31.81
N ASP A 202 11.08 16.29 32.37
CA ASP A 202 10.55 15.06 31.76
C ASP A 202 9.54 15.47 30.70
N PHE A 203 9.94 15.37 29.43
CA PHE A 203 9.03 15.53 28.31
C PHE A 203 8.41 14.19 27.95
N ASP A 204 7.13 14.19 27.62
CA ASP A 204 6.38 13.02 27.20
C ASP A 204 5.35 13.38 26.11
N ILE A 205 4.48 12.42 25.74
CA ILE A 205 3.43 12.61 24.73
C ILE A 205 2.12 13.19 25.32
N THR A 206 2.09 13.51 26.64
CA THR A 206 0.90 14.04 27.34
C THR A 206 0.30 15.28 26.67
N PRO A 207 1.08 16.27 26.16
CA PRO A 207 0.50 17.42 25.47
C PRO A 207 -0.37 17.05 24.27
N LEU A 208 -0.04 15.98 23.53
CA LEU A 208 -0.87 15.48 22.43
C LEU A 208 -2.15 14.81 22.97
N LEU A 209 -2.04 13.99 24.02
CA LEU A 209 -3.20 13.36 24.65
C LEU A 209 -4.17 14.40 25.25
N ASP A 210 -3.64 15.43 25.89
CA ASP A 210 -4.44 16.55 26.40
C ASP A 210 -5.09 17.36 25.26
N CYS A 211 -4.39 17.56 24.15
CA CYS A 211 -4.94 18.22 22.98
C CYS A 211 -6.12 17.41 22.41
N ILE A 212 -5.96 16.09 22.23
CA ILE A 212 -7.04 15.21 21.73
C ILE A 212 -8.28 15.34 22.62
N VAL A 213 -8.14 15.23 23.94
CA VAL A 213 -9.26 15.27 24.88
C VAL A 213 -9.93 16.66 24.94
N ASN A 214 -9.17 17.75 24.75
CA ASN A 214 -9.70 19.11 24.83
C ASN A 214 -10.27 19.61 23.50
N HIS A 215 -9.71 19.18 22.36
CA HIS A 215 -10.15 19.59 21.02
C HIS A 215 -11.31 18.74 20.50
N CYS A 216 -11.33 17.44 20.82
CA CYS A 216 -12.37 16.53 20.36
C CYS A 216 -13.52 16.43 21.34
N ASN A 217 -14.72 16.59 20.84
CA ASN A 217 -15.91 16.27 21.62
C ASN A 217 -16.05 14.74 21.74
N PRO A 218 -16.29 14.21 22.97
CA PRO A 218 -16.55 12.79 23.11
C PRO A 218 -17.82 12.41 22.34
N TYR A 219 -17.86 11.16 21.86
CA TYR A 219 -19.03 10.66 21.13
C TYR A 219 -20.32 10.86 21.94
N PRO A 220 -21.42 11.34 21.33
CA PRO A 220 -22.66 11.63 22.03
C PRO A 220 -23.26 10.37 22.68
N ASP A 221 -23.87 10.55 23.84
CA ASP A 221 -24.53 9.46 24.55
C ASP A 221 -25.95 9.22 24.02
N ILE A 222 -26.06 8.36 23.05
CA ILE A 222 -27.31 7.94 22.41
C ILE A 222 -27.59 6.44 22.57
N ARG A 223 -27.14 5.88 23.71
CA ARG A 223 -27.30 4.45 24.04
C ARG A 223 -28.75 3.98 24.18
N ASN A 224 -29.70 4.89 24.44
CA ASN A 224 -31.11 4.57 24.60
C ASN A 224 -31.87 4.45 23.26
N GLU A 225 -31.21 4.78 22.15
CA GLU A 225 -31.76 4.61 20.83
C GLU A 225 -31.64 3.16 20.32
N PRO A 226 -32.41 2.76 19.30
CA PRO A 226 -32.27 1.45 18.68
C PRO A 226 -30.85 1.25 18.11
N LEU A 227 -30.32 0.02 18.24
CA LEU A 227 -29.00 -0.34 17.76
C LEU A 227 -28.81 -0.01 16.27
N GLN A 228 -27.67 0.60 15.96
CA GLN A 228 -27.18 0.79 14.59
C GLN A 228 -25.65 0.75 14.57
N LEU A 229 -25.09 -0.11 13.72
CA LEU A 229 -23.66 -0.28 13.51
C LEU A 229 -23.41 -0.53 12.03
N GLN A 230 -22.61 0.30 11.39
CA GLN A 230 -22.18 0.07 10.00
C GLN A 230 -20.83 -0.66 9.97
N VAL A 231 -20.75 -1.71 9.16
CA VAL A 231 -19.50 -2.45 8.96
C VAL A 231 -18.60 -1.69 7.98
N SER A 232 -17.46 -1.25 8.47
CA SER A 232 -16.46 -0.49 7.71
C SER A 232 -15.32 -1.36 7.19
N THR A 233 -14.97 -2.42 7.93
CA THR A 233 -13.84 -3.30 7.62
C THR A 233 -14.23 -4.74 7.93
N LEU A 234 -13.63 -5.68 7.18
CA LEU A 234 -13.77 -7.11 7.45
C LEU A 234 -12.46 -7.67 7.98
N ALA A 235 -12.56 -8.72 8.79
CA ALA A 235 -11.46 -9.56 9.18
C ALA A 235 -11.87 -11.03 9.10
N TYR A 236 -10.93 -11.92 9.13
CA TYR A 236 -11.18 -13.35 9.14
C TYR A 236 -10.36 -14.02 10.24
N ASP A 237 -10.96 -14.96 10.91
CA ASP A 237 -10.31 -15.80 11.92
C ASP A 237 -10.60 -17.25 11.57
N ASP A 238 -9.58 -18.12 11.57
CA ASP A 238 -9.71 -19.51 11.14
C ASP A 238 -10.67 -20.34 12.03
N TYR A 239 -10.92 -19.89 13.27
CA TYR A 239 -11.81 -20.58 14.23
C TYR A 239 -13.21 -19.96 14.33
N ILE A 240 -13.29 -18.63 14.20
CA ILE A 240 -14.53 -17.88 14.42
C ILE A 240 -15.21 -17.55 13.08
N GLY A 241 -14.44 -17.57 11.99
CA GLY A 241 -14.90 -17.20 10.65
C GLY A 241 -14.84 -15.70 10.38
N ARG A 242 -15.72 -15.21 9.52
CA ARG A 242 -15.78 -13.81 9.10
C ARG A 242 -16.19 -12.90 10.25
N LEU A 243 -15.50 -11.77 10.38
CA LEU A 243 -15.67 -10.76 11.41
C LEU A 243 -15.99 -9.41 10.75
N GLY A 244 -17.04 -8.74 11.22
CA GLY A 244 -17.36 -7.37 10.84
C GLY A 244 -16.80 -6.39 11.86
N ILE A 245 -16.10 -5.37 11.42
CA ILE A 245 -15.55 -4.30 12.25
C ILE A 245 -16.25 -2.99 11.90
N GLY A 246 -16.73 -2.27 12.90
CA GLY A 246 -17.40 -1.00 12.69
C GLY A 246 -17.65 -0.25 13.98
N ARG A 247 -18.05 1.02 13.84
CA ARG A 247 -18.45 1.86 14.97
C ARG A 247 -19.93 1.63 15.30
N VAL A 248 -20.23 1.45 16.58
CA VAL A 248 -21.62 1.50 17.07
C VAL A 248 -22.11 2.95 16.97
N THR A 249 -22.93 3.25 15.98
CA THR A 249 -23.39 4.63 15.72
C THR A 249 -24.41 5.06 16.75
N ARG A 250 -25.33 4.16 17.17
CA ARG A 250 -26.32 4.43 18.24
C ARG A 250 -26.69 3.14 18.94
N GLY A 251 -27.27 3.27 20.11
CA GLY A 251 -27.73 2.14 20.92
C GLY A 251 -26.61 1.36 21.60
N VAL A 252 -26.89 0.12 21.93
CA VAL A 252 -25.98 -0.83 22.59
C VAL A 252 -26.07 -2.17 21.86
N ILE A 253 -24.94 -2.75 21.54
CA ILE A 253 -24.83 -4.08 20.95
C ILE A 253 -24.51 -5.11 22.04
N LYS A 254 -25.16 -6.28 22.03
CA LYS A 254 -24.99 -7.33 23.05
C LYS A 254 -24.64 -8.67 22.44
N GLU A 255 -23.85 -9.44 23.18
CA GLU A 255 -23.56 -10.83 22.86
C GLU A 255 -24.86 -11.66 22.78
N ALA A 256 -24.90 -12.61 21.86
CA ALA A 256 -26.04 -13.48 21.58
C ALA A 256 -27.34 -12.76 21.14
N GLN A 257 -27.29 -11.45 20.84
CA GLN A 257 -28.42 -10.65 20.39
C GLN A 257 -28.87 -11.06 18.98
N THR A 258 -30.18 -11.12 18.75
CA THR A 258 -30.73 -11.21 17.40
C THR A 258 -30.85 -9.82 16.81
N VAL A 259 -30.32 -9.63 15.61
CA VAL A 259 -30.23 -8.34 14.92
C VAL A 259 -30.80 -8.44 13.51
N ALA A 260 -31.14 -7.31 12.92
CA ALA A 260 -31.40 -7.18 11.50
C ALA A 260 -30.12 -6.71 10.81
N VAL A 261 -29.72 -7.35 9.73
CA VAL A 261 -28.64 -6.89 8.83
C VAL A 261 -29.29 -6.29 7.60
N THR A 262 -29.13 -4.99 7.42
CA THR A 262 -29.65 -4.27 6.26
C THR A 262 -28.56 -4.25 5.18
N ARG A 263 -28.88 -4.86 4.04
CA ARG A 263 -28.00 -4.97 2.87
C ARG A 263 -27.96 -3.67 2.08
N VAL A 264 -26.98 -3.56 1.20
CA VAL A 264 -26.81 -2.41 0.30
C VAL A 264 -28.00 -2.25 -0.66
N ASP A 265 -28.65 -3.35 -1.05
CA ASP A 265 -29.86 -3.36 -1.89
C ASP A 265 -31.14 -2.97 -1.13
N GLY A 266 -31.06 -2.65 0.16
CA GLY A 266 -32.17 -2.30 1.03
C GLY A 266 -32.92 -3.51 1.63
N SER A 267 -32.54 -4.73 1.30
CA SER A 267 -33.09 -5.92 1.94
C SER A 267 -32.59 -6.05 3.38
N ALA A 268 -33.41 -6.63 4.27
CA ALA A 268 -33.05 -6.88 5.65
C ALA A 268 -33.18 -8.36 5.99
N THR A 269 -32.11 -8.92 6.55
CA THR A 269 -32.07 -10.32 7.00
C THR A 269 -31.88 -10.39 8.51
N LYS A 270 -32.52 -11.36 9.17
CA LYS A 270 -32.30 -11.60 10.60
C LYS A 270 -31.07 -12.47 10.80
N SER A 271 -30.18 -12.04 11.69
CA SER A 271 -28.96 -12.78 12.04
C SER A 271 -28.76 -12.74 13.56
N LYS A 272 -27.87 -13.59 14.06
CA LYS A 272 -27.53 -13.66 15.47
C LYS A 272 -26.04 -13.34 15.66
N ILE A 273 -25.76 -12.42 16.55
CA ILE A 273 -24.39 -12.13 17.00
C ILE A 273 -23.93 -13.28 17.90
N ASN A 274 -22.75 -13.82 17.64
CA ASN A 274 -22.15 -14.82 18.53
C ASN A 274 -21.34 -14.12 19.63
N GLN A 275 -20.31 -13.40 19.25
CA GLN A 275 -19.41 -12.70 20.18
C GLN A 275 -19.14 -11.29 19.71
N ILE A 276 -18.82 -10.42 20.67
CA ILE A 276 -18.41 -9.05 20.46
C ILE A 276 -17.03 -8.86 21.09
N PHE A 277 -16.15 -8.18 20.38
CA PHE A 277 -14.83 -7.83 20.91
C PHE A 277 -14.63 -6.31 20.82
N VAL A 278 -13.94 -5.78 21.81
CA VAL A 278 -13.43 -4.41 21.81
C VAL A 278 -11.91 -4.42 21.85
N TYR A 279 -11.29 -3.35 21.39
CA TYR A 279 -9.85 -3.21 21.48
C TYR A 279 -9.43 -2.73 22.86
N LYS A 280 -8.35 -3.32 23.40
CA LYS A 280 -7.61 -2.83 24.56
C LYS A 280 -6.12 -2.95 24.24
N GLY A 281 -5.45 -1.82 24.04
CA GLY A 281 -4.19 -1.83 23.34
C GLY A 281 -4.39 -2.42 21.95
N MET A 282 -3.52 -3.33 21.56
CA MET A 282 -3.59 -4.07 20.29
C MET A 282 -4.49 -5.32 20.37
N SER A 283 -4.86 -5.74 21.57
CA SER A 283 -5.58 -7.02 21.76
C SER A 283 -7.08 -6.84 21.62
N ARG A 284 -7.75 -7.85 21.05
CA ARG A 284 -9.20 -7.97 20.99
C ARG A 284 -9.69 -8.69 22.24
N LEU A 285 -10.49 -8.03 23.07
CA LEU A 285 -11.07 -8.61 24.28
C LEU A 285 -12.56 -8.88 24.07
N PRO A 286 -13.06 -10.10 24.39
CA PRO A 286 -14.48 -10.38 24.37
C PRO A 286 -15.21 -9.60 25.45
N VAL A 287 -16.37 -9.04 25.07
CA VAL A 287 -17.24 -8.29 25.99
C VAL A 287 -18.68 -8.72 25.84
N SER A 288 -19.47 -8.64 26.90
CA SER A 288 -20.90 -8.97 26.87
C SER A 288 -21.74 -7.90 26.16
N GLU A 289 -21.30 -6.64 26.18
CA GLU A 289 -21.97 -5.51 25.54
C GLU A 289 -20.98 -4.40 25.21
N ALA A 290 -21.29 -3.60 24.16
CA ALA A 290 -20.56 -2.39 23.81
C ALA A 290 -21.55 -1.26 23.47
N GLU A 291 -21.16 -0.03 23.76
CA GLU A 291 -22.00 1.17 23.69
C GLU A 291 -21.72 1.98 22.43
N CYS A 292 -22.64 2.90 22.09
CA CYS A 292 -22.47 3.86 21.01
C CYS A 292 -21.14 4.63 21.14
N GLY A 293 -20.51 4.88 19.99
CA GLY A 293 -19.19 5.50 19.86
C GLY A 293 -18.04 4.50 19.81
N ASP A 294 -18.19 3.27 20.32
CA ASP A 294 -17.08 2.31 20.35
C ASP A 294 -16.88 1.61 19.00
N ILE A 295 -15.64 1.31 18.66
CA ILE A 295 -15.27 0.47 17.52
C ILE A 295 -15.22 -0.97 17.99
N VAL A 296 -16.09 -1.80 17.43
CA VAL A 296 -16.27 -3.19 17.83
C VAL A 296 -16.00 -4.16 16.71
N VAL A 297 -15.66 -5.39 17.09
CA VAL A 297 -15.55 -6.53 16.18
C VAL A 297 -16.70 -7.48 16.51
N VAL A 298 -17.49 -7.84 15.50
CA VAL A 298 -18.70 -8.65 15.63
C VAL A 298 -18.52 -9.97 14.87
N SER A 299 -18.86 -11.10 15.51
CA SER A 299 -18.88 -12.43 14.90
C SER A 299 -20.28 -13.02 14.88
N GLY A 300 -20.49 -14.05 14.05
CA GLY A 300 -21.74 -14.79 13.96
C GLY A 300 -22.56 -14.51 12.69
N ILE A 301 -22.18 -13.54 11.88
CA ILE A 301 -22.83 -13.20 10.60
C ILE A 301 -21.89 -13.59 9.47
N SER A 302 -22.05 -14.80 8.93
CA SER A 302 -21.11 -15.41 7.98
C SER A 302 -21.01 -14.71 6.63
N ASP A 303 -22.06 -14.01 6.23
CA ASP A 303 -22.20 -13.35 4.93
C ASP A 303 -22.18 -11.82 5.04
N ILE A 304 -21.71 -11.28 6.17
CA ILE A 304 -21.60 -9.83 6.38
C ILE A 304 -20.65 -9.20 5.37
N SER A 305 -21.02 -8.05 4.84
CA SER A 305 -20.22 -7.29 3.87
C SER A 305 -19.99 -5.85 4.32
N ILE A 306 -18.99 -5.19 3.70
CA ILE A 306 -18.70 -3.77 3.97
C ILE A 306 -19.88 -2.91 3.53
N GLY A 307 -20.21 -1.89 4.33
CA GLY A 307 -21.33 -0.97 4.08
C GLY A 307 -22.66 -1.47 4.59
N GLU A 308 -22.79 -2.75 4.94
CA GLU A 308 -24.00 -3.27 5.56
C GLU A 308 -24.15 -2.73 6.98
N THR A 309 -25.41 -2.58 7.41
CA THR A 309 -25.73 -2.02 8.73
C THR A 309 -26.39 -3.08 9.60
N ILE A 310 -25.81 -3.30 10.78
CA ILE A 310 -26.38 -4.14 11.84
C ILE A 310 -27.32 -3.27 12.67
N CYS A 311 -28.60 -3.63 12.71
CA CYS A 311 -29.65 -2.83 13.34
C CYS A 311 -30.45 -3.64 14.37
N ASP A 312 -31.22 -2.93 15.20
CA ASP A 312 -32.30 -3.54 15.96
C ASP A 312 -33.35 -4.15 15.02
N THR A 313 -33.91 -5.32 15.40
CA THR A 313 -34.88 -6.03 14.56
C THR A 313 -36.19 -5.28 14.36
N GLY A 314 -36.52 -4.36 15.26
CA GLY A 314 -37.70 -3.50 15.17
C GLY A 314 -37.51 -2.24 14.34
N HIS A 315 -36.22 -1.87 14.09
CA HIS A 315 -35.84 -0.65 13.39
C HIS A 315 -34.71 -0.94 12.37
N PRO A 316 -35.00 -1.64 11.26
CA PRO A 316 -33.99 -1.96 10.23
C PRO A 316 -33.71 -0.74 9.34
N GLU A 317 -32.78 0.09 9.74
CA GLU A 317 -32.41 1.32 9.04
C GLU A 317 -30.97 1.23 8.53
N SER A 318 -30.75 1.42 7.22
CA SER A 318 -29.42 1.46 6.62
C SER A 318 -28.78 2.84 6.79
N LEU A 319 -27.48 2.88 7.07
CA LEU A 319 -26.66 4.10 7.06
C LEU A 319 -26.20 4.52 5.64
N GLY A 320 -26.72 3.83 4.61
CA GLY A 320 -26.33 4.04 3.22
C GLY A 320 -25.14 3.17 2.83
N SER A 321 -24.89 3.08 1.53
CA SER A 321 -23.77 2.31 1.00
C SER A 321 -22.44 3.03 1.22
N ILE A 322 -21.40 2.24 1.47
CA ILE A 322 -20.03 2.71 1.35
C ILE A 322 -19.60 2.40 -0.08
N SER A 323 -19.16 3.41 -0.83
CA SER A 323 -18.66 3.21 -2.18
C SER A 323 -17.38 2.37 -2.13
N ILE A 324 -17.36 1.28 -2.88
CA ILE A 324 -16.17 0.47 -3.09
C ILE A 324 -15.69 0.81 -4.49
N GLU A 325 -14.49 1.36 -4.60
CA GLU A 325 -13.89 1.64 -5.89
C GLU A 325 -13.69 0.33 -6.67
N GLU A 326 -14.02 0.36 -7.95
CA GLU A 326 -13.86 -0.79 -8.82
C GLU A 326 -12.39 -1.05 -9.16
N PRO A 327 -12.02 -2.32 -9.44
CA PRO A 327 -10.68 -2.64 -9.89
C PRO A 327 -10.31 -1.91 -11.19
N THR A 328 -9.08 -1.44 -11.27
CA THR A 328 -8.53 -0.76 -12.46
C THR A 328 -7.53 -1.62 -13.24
N LEU A 329 -6.88 -2.56 -12.55
CA LEU A 329 -5.90 -3.48 -13.11
C LEU A 329 -6.32 -4.93 -12.92
N SER A 330 -5.92 -5.78 -13.85
CA SER A 330 -6.10 -7.23 -13.77
C SER A 330 -4.84 -7.94 -14.23
N MET A 331 -4.59 -9.14 -13.70
CA MET A 331 -3.52 -10.02 -14.14
C MET A 331 -3.92 -11.49 -13.98
N ASN A 332 -3.24 -12.36 -14.69
CA ASN A 332 -3.48 -13.79 -14.60
C ASN A 332 -2.55 -14.44 -13.59
N PHE A 333 -3.11 -15.16 -12.62
CA PHE A 333 -2.42 -16.01 -11.68
C PHE A 333 -2.52 -17.45 -12.19
N MET A 334 -1.39 -18.07 -12.48
CA MET A 334 -1.32 -19.37 -13.12
C MET A 334 -0.48 -20.35 -12.30
N VAL A 335 -0.79 -21.61 -12.44
CA VAL A 335 0.11 -22.67 -11.97
C VAL A 335 1.46 -22.53 -12.68
N ASN A 336 2.56 -22.63 -11.92
CA ASN A 336 3.89 -22.63 -12.52
C ASN A 336 4.12 -23.91 -13.31
N SER A 337 4.33 -23.78 -14.63
CA SER A 337 4.59 -24.87 -15.57
C SER A 337 6.05 -24.94 -16.02
N SER A 338 6.96 -24.25 -15.31
CA SER A 338 8.39 -24.29 -15.65
C SER A 338 9.03 -25.66 -15.34
N PRO A 339 10.19 -25.98 -15.91
CA PRO A 339 10.96 -27.19 -15.55
C PRO A 339 11.40 -27.22 -14.08
N PHE A 340 11.34 -26.07 -13.39
CA PHE A 340 11.69 -25.96 -11.98
C PHE A 340 10.46 -25.96 -11.05
N ALA A 341 9.26 -26.15 -11.59
CA ALA A 341 8.04 -26.21 -10.81
C ALA A 341 8.12 -27.26 -9.70
N GLY A 342 7.71 -26.87 -8.49
CA GLY A 342 7.68 -27.74 -7.30
C GLY A 342 9.04 -27.96 -6.63
N LYS A 343 10.12 -27.32 -7.07
CA LYS A 343 11.43 -27.42 -6.41
C LYS A 343 11.55 -26.51 -5.20
N ALA A 344 10.82 -25.40 -5.16
CA ALA A 344 10.93 -24.38 -4.12
C ALA A 344 9.66 -24.20 -3.29
N GLY A 345 8.47 -24.30 -3.89
CA GLY A 345 7.19 -24.07 -3.24
C GLY A 345 6.54 -25.32 -2.65
N LYS A 346 5.73 -25.12 -1.60
CA LYS A 346 4.86 -26.16 -1.00
C LYS A 346 3.50 -26.25 -1.71
N TYR A 347 2.96 -25.09 -2.11
CA TYR A 347 1.62 -24.92 -2.66
C TYR A 347 1.74 -24.60 -4.14
N ILE A 348 1.59 -25.61 -4.99
CA ILE A 348 1.91 -25.54 -6.44
C ILE A 348 0.72 -25.84 -7.35
N THR A 349 -0.45 -26.19 -6.81
CA THR A 349 -1.62 -26.62 -7.60
C THR A 349 -2.64 -25.50 -7.75
N SER A 350 -3.45 -25.56 -8.80
CA SER A 350 -4.57 -24.62 -9.02
C SER A 350 -5.55 -24.61 -7.84
N ARG A 351 -5.76 -25.74 -7.21
CA ARG A 351 -6.60 -25.85 -6.00
C ARG A 351 -6.04 -24.99 -4.85
N HIS A 352 -4.74 -25.09 -4.57
CA HIS A 352 -4.11 -24.29 -3.52
C HIS A 352 -4.19 -22.78 -3.81
N ILE A 353 -3.94 -22.39 -5.08
CA ILE A 353 -4.05 -20.98 -5.49
C ILE A 353 -5.48 -20.49 -5.29
N LYS A 354 -6.48 -21.30 -5.72
CA LYS A 354 -7.90 -20.95 -5.56
C LYS A 354 -8.27 -20.77 -4.09
N GLU A 355 -7.98 -21.76 -3.25
CA GLU A 355 -8.27 -21.71 -1.81
C GLU A 355 -7.65 -20.47 -1.14
N ARG A 356 -6.45 -20.09 -1.56
CA ARG A 356 -5.80 -18.87 -1.04
C ARG A 356 -6.46 -17.59 -1.53
N LEU A 357 -6.84 -17.53 -2.81
CA LEU A 357 -7.58 -16.40 -3.38
C LEU A 357 -8.97 -16.27 -2.75
N ASP A 358 -9.70 -17.37 -2.58
CA ASP A 358 -10.99 -17.37 -1.90
C ASP A 358 -10.88 -16.83 -0.47
N LYS A 359 -9.81 -17.21 0.26
CA LYS A 359 -9.52 -16.69 1.61
C LYS A 359 -9.22 -15.18 1.59
N GLU A 360 -8.49 -14.68 0.59
CA GLU A 360 -8.22 -13.25 0.45
C GLU A 360 -9.50 -12.46 0.19
N LEU A 361 -10.41 -12.98 -0.63
CA LEU A 361 -11.70 -12.34 -0.94
C LEU A 361 -12.63 -12.22 0.27
N GLU A 362 -12.43 -13.01 1.34
CA GLU A 362 -13.19 -12.89 2.58
C GLU A 362 -12.93 -11.55 3.29
N VAL A 363 -11.75 -10.97 3.09
CA VAL A 363 -11.30 -9.76 3.80
C VAL A 363 -11.13 -8.59 2.84
N ASN A 364 -10.59 -8.84 1.66
CA ASN A 364 -10.21 -7.83 0.68
C ASN A 364 -11.30 -7.61 -0.36
N VAL A 365 -12.19 -6.67 -0.09
CA VAL A 365 -13.35 -6.36 -0.97
C VAL A 365 -12.96 -5.60 -2.25
N GLY A 366 -11.74 -5.02 -2.28
CA GLY A 366 -11.19 -4.36 -3.48
C GLY A 366 -10.57 -5.32 -4.49
N LEU A 367 -10.55 -6.62 -4.19
CA LEU A 367 -10.03 -7.67 -5.05
C LEU A 367 -11.17 -8.44 -5.69
N LEU A 368 -11.00 -8.83 -6.95
CA LEU A 368 -11.89 -9.74 -7.67
C LEU A 368 -11.05 -10.88 -8.25
N ALA A 369 -11.46 -12.12 -8.03
CA ALA A 369 -10.81 -13.28 -8.61
C ALA A 369 -11.83 -14.13 -9.38
N GLU A 370 -11.60 -14.31 -10.66
CA GLU A 370 -12.49 -15.00 -11.58
C GLU A 370 -11.77 -16.19 -12.23
N PRO A 371 -12.44 -17.34 -12.38
CA PRO A 371 -11.89 -18.42 -13.17
C PRO A 371 -11.80 -18.00 -14.66
N THR A 372 -10.78 -18.46 -15.35
CA THR A 372 -10.66 -18.29 -16.80
C THR A 372 -11.09 -19.58 -17.53
N ASP A 373 -11.01 -19.59 -18.86
CA ASP A 373 -11.27 -20.79 -19.66
C ASP A 373 -10.28 -21.95 -19.34
N SER A 374 -9.16 -21.62 -18.71
CA SER A 374 -8.17 -22.61 -18.25
C SER A 374 -8.40 -22.92 -16.77
N THR A 375 -8.42 -24.19 -16.41
CA THR A 375 -8.54 -24.67 -15.02
C THR A 375 -7.35 -24.29 -14.13
N ASP A 376 -6.22 -23.94 -14.73
CA ASP A 376 -4.95 -23.65 -14.04
C ASP A 376 -4.63 -22.13 -14.02
N CYS A 377 -5.62 -21.29 -14.35
CA CYS A 377 -5.46 -19.85 -14.46
C CYS A 377 -6.66 -19.12 -13.83
N PHE A 378 -6.38 -18.11 -13.02
CA PHE A 378 -7.35 -17.22 -12.41
C PHE A 378 -7.04 -15.79 -12.82
N LYS A 379 -8.06 -15.06 -13.27
CA LYS A 379 -7.95 -13.62 -13.50
C LYS A 379 -8.20 -12.90 -12.18
N VAL A 380 -7.18 -12.22 -11.69
CA VAL A 380 -7.23 -11.45 -10.45
C VAL A 380 -7.19 -9.98 -10.79
N SER A 381 -8.20 -9.24 -10.33
CA SER A 381 -8.33 -7.81 -10.57
C SER A 381 -8.23 -7.04 -9.25
N GLY A 382 -7.49 -5.94 -9.25
CA GLY A 382 -7.25 -5.09 -8.09
C GLY A 382 -7.18 -3.62 -8.48
N ARG A 383 -6.99 -2.74 -7.51
CA ARG A 383 -7.04 -1.29 -7.73
C ARG A 383 -5.76 -0.71 -8.31
N GLY A 384 -4.62 -1.32 -8.02
CA GLY A 384 -3.31 -0.84 -8.46
C GLY A 384 -2.25 -1.92 -8.47
N GLU A 385 -1.07 -1.56 -8.96
CA GLU A 385 0.08 -2.46 -9.05
C GLU A 385 0.54 -2.93 -7.67
N LEU A 386 0.59 -2.01 -6.69
CA LEU A 386 1.00 -2.33 -5.33
C LEU A 386 0.03 -3.30 -4.66
N HIS A 387 -1.29 -3.14 -4.87
CA HIS A 387 -2.29 -4.03 -4.31
C HIS A 387 -2.11 -5.49 -4.77
N LEU A 388 -1.87 -5.69 -6.07
CA LEU A 388 -1.63 -7.03 -6.63
C LEU A 388 -0.25 -7.58 -6.25
N SER A 389 0.80 -6.75 -6.22
CA SER A 389 2.15 -7.18 -5.85
C SER A 389 2.26 -7.60 -4.39
N VAL A 390 1.53 -6.92 -3.49
CA VAL A 390 1.43 -7.31 -2.07
C VAL A 390 0.79 -8.69 -1.92
N LEU A 391 -0.29 -8.96 -2.64
CA LEU A 391 -0.91 -10.29 -2.64
C LEU A 391 0.05 -11.39 -3.10
N ILE A 392 0.75 -11.15 -4.22
CA ILE A 392 1.74 -12.10 -4.75
C ILE A 392 2.87 -12.32 -3.75
N GLU A 393 3.39 -11.26 -3.13
CA GLU A 393 4.48 -11.35 -2.16
C GLU A 393 4.05 -12.09 -0.87
N ASN A 394 2.81 -11.87 -0.39
CA ASN A 394 2.24 -12.64 0.72
C ASN A 394 2.17 -14.12 0.35
N MET A 395 1.62 -14.46 -0.80
CA MET A 395 1.58 -15.85 -1.29
C MET A 395 2.99 -16.46 -1.38
N ARG A 396 3.97 -15.71 -1.91
CA ARG A 396 5.37 -16.14 -2.00
C ARG A 396 5.93 -16.51 -0.62
N ARG A 397 5.72 -15.67 0.39
CA ARG A 397 6.20 -15.88 1.78
C ARG A 397 5.48 -17.02 2.49
N GLU A 398 4.21 -17.25 2.17
CA GLU A 398 3.44 -18.40 2.65
C GLU A 398 3.90 -19.73 2.04
N GLY A 399 4.75 -19.70 1.02
CA GLY A 399 5.30 -20.89 0.36
C GLY A 399 4.60 -21.31 -0.92
N TYR A 400 3.82 -20.43 -1.53
CA TYR A 400 3.22 -20.64 -2.84
C TYR A 400 4.24 -20.47 -3.97
N GLU A 401 4.03 -21.23 -5.03
CA GLU A 401 4.77 -21.11 -6.27
C GLU A 401 3.75 -20.94 -7.41
N LEU A 402 3.88 -19.83 -8.16
CA LEU A 402 2.95 -19.47 -9.22
C LEU A 402 3.66 -18.71 -10.34
N ALA A 403 3.00 -18.60 -11.49
CA ALA A 403 3.41 -17.72 -12.57
C ALA A 403 2.35 -16.62 -12.74
N VAL A 404 2.79 -15.40 -12.99
CA VAL A 404 1.88 -14.26 -13.19
C VAL A 404 2.16 -13.57 -14.53
N SER A 405 1.09 -13.07 -15.16
CA SER A 405 1.18 -12.32 -16.41
C SER A 405 1.48 -10.84 -16.18
N LYS A 406 1.79 -10.12 -17.26
CA LYS A 406 1.81 -8.65 -17.24
C LYS A 406 0.47 -8.13 -16.72
N PRO A 407 0.47 -7.10 -15.86
CA PRO A 407 -0.75 -6.39 -15.49
C PRO A 407 -1.41 -5.73 -16.72
N GLU A 408 -2.71 -5.84 -16.83
CA GLU A 408 -3.53 -5.23 -17.87
C GLU A 408 -4.59 -4.33 -17.26
N VAL A 409 -4.92 -3.22 -17.92
CA VAL A 409 -5.99 -2.35 -17.45
C VAL A 409 -7.37 -2.97 -17.69
N VAL A 410 -8.27 -2.76 -16.75
CA VAL A 410 -9.67 -3.19 -16.90
C VAL A 410 -10.39 -2.25 -17.85
N ILE A 411 -10.84 -2.77 -18.99
CA ILE A 411 -11.57 -2.01 -20.00
C ILE A 411 -13.07 -2.17 -19.77
N LYS A 412 -13.78 -1.05 -19.70
CA LYS A 412 -15.24 -1.00 -19.62
C LYS A 412 -15.88 -0.67 -20.96
N LYS A 413 -17.14 -1.06 -21.13
CA LYS A 413 -17.95 -0.61 -22.26
C LYS A 413 -18.74 0.62 -21.86
N GLY A 414 -18.55 1.70 -22.59
CA GLY A 414 -19.35 2.91 -22.44
C GLY A 414 -20.78 2.75 -22.94
N LYS A 415 -21.59 3.77 -22.74
CA LYS A 415 -23.03 3.77 -23.11
C LYS A 415 -23.26 3.57 -24.60
N ASN A 416 -22.32 3.99 -25.43
CA ASN A 416 -22.38 3.87 -26.89
C ASN A 416 -21.61 2.65 -27.43
N GLY A 417 -21.11 1.76 -26.54
CA GLY A 417 -20.32 0.58 -26.89
C GLY A 417 -18.83 0.83 -27.10
N GLU A 418 -18.35 2.07 -26.91
CA GLU A 418 -16.92 2.42 -26.93
C GLU A 418 -16.16 1.75 -25.79
N ASN A 419 -14.88 1.48 -26.02
CA ASN A 419 -13.98 1.01 -24.99
C ASN A 419 -13.55 2.20 -24.13
N LEU A 420 -13.74 2.08 -22.81
CA LEU A 420 -13.28 3.02 -21.83
C LEU A 420 -12.11 2.41 -21.06
N GLU A 421 -11.04 3.19 -20.88
CA GLU A 421 -9.87 2.81 -20.10
C GLU A 421 -9.73 3.70 -18.86
N PRO A 422 -9.15 3.19 -17.76
CA PRO A 422 -8.91 3.99 -16.56
C PRO A 422 -7.86 5.06 -16.85
N VAL A 423 -8.11 6.26 -16.35
CA VAL A 423 -7.19 7.39 -16.44
C VAL A 423 -6.86 7.92 -15.04
N GLU A 424 -5.65 8.45 -14.93
CA GLU A 424 -5.12 9.00 -13.69
C GLU A 424 -4.73 10.46 -13.89
N GLU A 425 -5.00 11.27 -12.87
CA GLU A 425 -4.34 12.55 -12.67
C GLU A 425 -2.93 12.29 -12.16
N VAL A 426 -1.95 12.91 -12.80
CA VAL A 426 -0.53 12.80 -12.43
C VAL A 426 -0.02 14.19 -12.10
N VAL A 427 0.36 14.37 -10.84
CA VAL A 427 0.99 15.60 -10.36
C VAL A 427 2.48 15.35 -10.23
N ILE A 428 3.27 16.15 -10.89
CA ILE A 428 4.73 16.02 -10.95
C ILE A 428 5.35 17.34 -10.50
N SER A 429 6.29 17.28 -9.54
CA SER A 429 7.18 18.38 -9.19
C SER A 429 8.61 17.95 -9.48
N LEU A 430 9.36 18.76 -10.22
CA LEU A 430 10.71 18.42 -10.68
C LEU A 430 11.52 19.68 -11.00
N PRO A 431 12.87 19.61 -10.98
CA PRO A 431 13.73 20.68 -11.46
C PRO A 431 13.45 21.05 -12.93
N ASP A 432 13.49 22.36 -13.24
CA ASP A 432 13.16 22.90 -14.56
C ASP A 432 13.95 22.24 -15.70
N GLU A 433 15.19 21.82 -15.46
CA GLU A 433 16.06 21.21 -16.45
C GLU A 433 15.56 19.85 -16.98
N TYR A 434 14.79 19.08 -16.18
CA TYR A 434 14.25 17.78 -16.56
C TYR A 434 12.85 17.83 -17.18
N THR A 435 12.20 18.99 -17.15
CA THR A 435 10.82 19.20 -17.61
C THR A 435 10.59 18.72 -19.03
N GLY A 436 11.51 19.07 -19.96
CA GLY A 436 11.39 18.71 -21.37
C GLY A 436 11.42 17.20 -21.62
N SER A 437 12.26 16.46 -20.90
CA SER A 437 12.35 14.98 -20.99
C SER A 437 11.07 14.32 -20.53
N VAL A 438 10.57 14.73 -19.37
CA VAL A 438 9.36 14.17 -18.74
C VAL A 438 8.13 14.44 -19.59
N ILE A 439 7.94 15.68 -20.08
CA ILE A 439 6.84 16.04 -20.98
C ILE A 439 6.85 15.19 -22.26
N SER A 440 8.01 15.04 -22.90
CA SER A 440 8.14 14.25 -24.12
C SER A 440 7.74 12.79 -23.92
N LYS A 441 8.17 12.18 -22.80
CA LYS A 441 7.83 10.79 -22.46
C LYS A 441 6.36 10.59 -22.11
N LEU A 442 5.76 11.50 -21.33
CA LEU A 442 4.34 11.42 -20.99
C LEU A 442 3.44 11.60 -22.22
N ASN A 443 3.81 12.49 -23.14
CA ASN A 443 3.06 12.67 -24.37
C ASN A 443 3.11 11.40 -25.27
N LEU A 444 4.26 10.70 -25.36
CA LEU A 444 4.36 9.41 -26.05
C LEU A 444 3.46 8.36 -25.40
N ARG A 445 3.28 8.41 -24.09
CA ARG A 445 2.41 7.54 -23.29
C ARG A 445 0.94 8.00 -23.25
N LYS A 446 0.54 8.90 -24.17
CA LYS A 446 -0.81 9.43 -24.31
C LYS A 446 -1.30 10.26 -23.13
N GLY A 447 -0.38 10.79 -22.33
CA GLY A 447 -0.70 11.80 -21.32
C GLY A 447 -1.10 13.13 -21.97
N LEU A 448 -2.03 13.83 -21.36
CA LEU A 448 -2.49 15.16 -21.74
C LEU A 448 -2.13 16.13 -20.60
N MET A 449 -1.28 17.10 -20.89
CA MET A 449 -0.92 18.13 -19.92
C MET A 449 -2.11 19.07 -19.71
N ARG A 450 -2.51 19.26 -18.46
CA ARG A 450 -3.57 20.18 -18.04
C ARG A 450 -3.01 21.54 -17.67
N GLU A 451 -1.96 21.53 -16.86
CA GLU A 451 -1.40 22.71 -16.26
C GLU A 451 0.11 22.56 -16.04
N MET A 452 0.81 23.69 -16.09
CA MET A 452 2.22 23.79 -15.72
C MET A 452 2.44 25.10 -14.99
N MET A 453 3.02 25.03 -13.80
CA MET A 453 3.31 26.18 -12.95
C MET A 453 4.76 26.14 -12.50
N SER A 454 5.39 27.31 -12.35
CA SER A 454 6.69 27.39 -11.68
C SER A 454 6.47 27.50 -10.18
N GLU A 455 7.09 26.61 -9.41
CA GLU A 455 7.06 26.66 -7.93
C GLU A 455 8.08 27.63 -7.34
N GLY A 456 8.90 28.27 -8.18
CA GLY A 456 10.05 29.04 -7.73
C GLY A 456 11.26 28.13 -7.44
N ASN A 457 12.37 28.72 -7.06
CA ASN A 457 13.62 28.00 -6.73
C ASN A 457 14.13 27.01 -7.80
N GLY A 458 13.73 27.16 -9.08
CA GLY A 458 14.13 26.27 -10.17
C GLY A 458 13.33 24.97 -10.27
N TYR A 459 12.15 24.90 -9.67
CA TYR A 459 11.22 23.76 -9.76
C TYR A 459 9.96 24.14 -10.53
N SER A 460 9.45 23.17 -11.27
CA SER A 460 8.16 23.24 -11.98
C SER A 460 7.21 22.17 -11.49
N LYS A 461 5.94 22.54 -11.32
CA LYS A 461 4.82 21.64 -11.07
C LYS A 461 4.02 21.44 -12.35
N ILE A 462 3.76 20.18 -12.71
CA ILE A 462 3.05 19.82 -13.92
C ILE A 462 1.89 18.89 -13.55
N ILE A 463 0.72 19.17 -14.10
CA ILE A 463 -0.47 18.33 -13.91
C ILE A 463 -0.84 17.68 -15.25
N TYR A 464 -0.92 16.37 -15.27
CA TYR A 464 -1.30 15.56 -16.42
C TYR A 464 -2.55 14.74 -16.15
N THR A 465 -3.33 14.43 -17.18
CA THR A 465 -4.22 13.27 -17.22
C THR A 465 -3.64 12.25 -18.16
N ALA A 466 -3.37 11.06 -17.67
CA ALA A 466 -2.76 9.99 -18.47
C ALA A 466 -3.49 8.65 -18.27
N PRO A 467 -3.58 7.79 -19.32
CA PRO A 467 -4.13 6.47 -19.15
C PRO A 467 -3.26 5.64 -18.22
N THR A 468 -3.87 4.89 -17.30
CA THR A 468 -3.16 4.04 -16.30
C THR A 468 -2.12 3.15 -16.96
N ARG A 469 -2.44 2.52 -18.12
CA ARG A 469 -1.49 1.67 -18.85
C ARG A 469 -0.27 2.43 -19.37
N GLY A 470 -0.39 3.75 -19.61
CA GLY A 470 0.72 4.61 -20.00
C GLY A 470 1.68 4.93 -18.86
N LEU A 471 1.21 4.81 -17.63
CA LEU A 471 2.00 5.08 -16.43
C LEU A 471 2.65 3.82 -15.84
N MET A 472 2.25 2.63 -16.33
CA MET A 472 2.87 1.37 -15.94
C MET A 472 4.34 1.36 -16.36
N GLY A 473 5.24 1.05 -15.41
CA GLY A 473 6.68 1.07 -15.61
C GLY A 473 7.32 2.46 -15.79
N TYR A 474 6.53 3.54 -15.77
CA TYR A 474 7.07 4.88 -15.95
C TYR A 474 7.82 5.41 -14.71
N ARG A 475 7.47 4.94 -13.51
CA ARG A 475 8.11 5.40 -12.27
C ARG A 475 9.62 5.21 -12.27
N SER A 476 10.09 4.06 -12.69
CA SER A 476 11.53 3.74 -12.76
C SER A 476 12.25 4.63 -13.78
N GLU A 477 11.61 4.90 -14.94
CA GLU A 477 12.16 5.83 -15.93
C GLU A 477 12.18 7.27 -15.43
N PHE A 478 11.12 7.70 -14.75
CA PHE A 478 10.99 9.05 -14.18
C PHE A 478 12.09 9.33 -13.14
N ILE A 479 12.33 8.38 -12.22
CA ILE A 479 13.41 8.51 -11.22
C ILE A 479 14.77 8.66 -11.91
N ASN A 480 15.03 7.89 -12.98
CA ASN A 480 16.27 8.01 -13.73
C ASN A 480 16.37 9.34 -14.49
N ASP A 481 15.28 9.82 -15.10
CA ASP A 481 15.26 11.07 -15.86
C ASP A 481 15.44 12.31 -14.99
N THR A 482 14.99 12.24 -13.75
CA THR A 482 15.07 13.33 -12.77
C THR A 482 16.21 13.14 -11.77
N HIS A 483 17.08 12.13 -11.97
CA HIS A 483 18.16 11.76 -11.04
C HIS A 483 17.70 11.58 -9.58
N GLY A 484 16.40 11.24 -9.39
CA GLY A 484 15.80 11.08 -8.08
C GLY A 484 15.29 12.37 -7.43
N GLU A 485 15.46 13.53 -8.07
CA GLU A 485 15.04 14.83 -7.53
C GLU A 485 13.56 15.16 -7.79
N GLY A 486 12.94 14.46 -8.77
CA GLY A 486 11.53 14.65 -9.09
C GLY A 486 10.58 13.83 -8.22
N THR A 487 9.42 14.38 -7.94
CA THR A 487 8.29 13.66 -7.28
C THR A 487 7.15 13.46 -8.27
N MET A 488 6.51 12.30 -8.25
CA MET A 488 5.38 11.96 -9.10
C MET A 488 4.29 11.27 -8.29
N ILE A 489 3.08 11.83 -8.36
CA ILE A 489 1.91 11.31 -7.67
C ILE A 489 0.86 10.98 -8.71
N ARG A 490 0.21 9.86 -8.52
CA ARG A 490 -0.82 9.33 -9.39
C ARG A 490 -2.11 9.17 -8.61
N ARG A 491 -3.23 9.60 -9.19
CA ARG A 491 -4.55 9.46 -8.61
C ARG A 491 -5.55 9.01 -9.67
N PHE A 492 -6.29 7.95 -9.40
CA PHE A 492 -7.38 7.53 -10.28
C PHE A 492 -8.42 8.65 -10.41
N GLU A 493 -8.74 9.04 -11.64
CA GLU A 493 -9.69 10.11 -11.94
C GLU A 493 -11.02 9.57 -12.50
N GLY A 494 -10.96 8.48 -13.27
CA GLY A 494 -12.15 7.92 -13.88
C GLY A 494 -11.85 7.04 -15.09
N PHE A 495 -12.84 6.87 -15.95
CA PHE A 495 -12.73 6.13 -17.19
C PHE A 495 -12.97 7.06 -18.38
N GLU A 496 -12.04 7.05 -19.34
CA GLU A 496 -12.13 7.83 -20.58
C GLU A 496 -12.07 6.91 -21.81
N PRO A 497 -12.50 7.38 -23.00
CA PRO A 497 -12.35 6.62 -24.23
C PRO A 497 -10.91 6.22 -24.51
N TRP A 498 -10.72 5.01 -25.03
CA TRP A 498 -9.42 4.46 -25.41
C TRP A 498 -8.58 5.42 -26.25
N LYS A 499 -7.37 5.77 -25.78
CA LYS A 499 -6.49 6.79 -26.41
C LYS A 499 -5.54 6.23 -27.48
N GLY A 500 -5.79 5.02 -27.96
CA GLY A 500 -4.95 4.34 -28.96
C GLY A 500 -3.75 3.62 -28.37
N ASP A 501 -2.91 3.01 -29.20
CA ASP A 501 -1.80 2.18 -28.76
C ASP A 501 -0.69 2.99 -28.11
N ILE A 502 -0.09 2.42 -27.08
CA ILE A 502 1.10 2.92 -26.38
C ILE A 502 2.23 1.94 -26.66
N PRO A 503 3.43 2.42 -27.01
CA PRO A 503 4.57 1.54 -27.24
C PRO A 503 4.92 0.75 -25.97
N ASP A 504 5.06 -0.56 -26.10
CA ASP A 504 5.64 -1.43 -25.07
C ASP A 504 7.16 -1.27 -25.01
N ARG A 505 7.81 -2.08 -24.17
CA ARG A 505 9.28 -2.13 -24.10
C ARG A 505 9.87 -2.32 -25.52
N ILE A 506 10.76 -1.42 -25.92
CA ILE A 506 11.39 -1.41 -27.25
C ILE A 506 12.44 -2.52 -27.35
N ASN A 507 13.17 -2.79 -26.28
CA ASN A 507 14.25 -3.75 -26.24
C ASN A 507 13.74 -5.19 -26.14
N GLY A 508 14.29 -6.09 -26.97
CA GLY A 508 14.06 -7.52 -26.85
C GLY A 508 14.77 -8.13 -25.65
N VAL A 509 14.60 -9.43 -25.46
CA VAL A 509 15.21 -10.19 -24.37
C VAL A 509 16.15 -11.28 -24.85
N ALA A 510 17.12 -11.63 -24.02
CA ALA A 510 17.95 -12.81 -24.22
C ALA A 510 17.29 -14.00 -23.53
N VAL A 511 16.99 -15.03 -24.31
CA VAL A 511 16.26 -16.24 -23.87
C VAL A 511 17.22 -17.43 -23.87
N ALA A 512 17.25 -18.17 -22.76
CA ALA A 512 18.08 -19.36 -22.66
C ALA A 512 17.62 -20.45 -23.63
N GLN A 513 18.59 -21.07 -24.32
CA GLN A 513 18.35 -22.09 -25.34
C GLN A 513 18.13 -23.48 -24.76
N GLU A 514 18.74 -23.76 -23.61
CA GLU A 514 18.76 -25.09 -22.98
C GLU A 514 18.89 -24.98 -21.45
N GLU A 515 18.59 -26.07 -20.77
CA GLU A 515 18.80 -26.18 -19.32
C GLU A 515 20.29 -26.37 -19.01
N GLY A 516 20.78 -25.67 -17.97
CA GLY A 516 22.17 -25.82 -17.54
C GLY A 516 22.59 -24.78 -16.50
N HIS A 517 23.84 -24.90 -16.03
CA HIS A 517 24.45 -23.90 -15.14
C HIS A 517 25.20 -22.83 -15.93
N CYS A 518 24.93 -21.59 -15.63
CA CYS A 518 25.62 -20.46 -16.26
C CYS A 518 27.13 -20.52 -16.02
N THR A 519 27.91 -20.30 -17.08
CA THR A 519 29.36 -20.24 -16.98
C THR A 519 29.86 -18.80 -17.11
N ALA A 520 30.94 -18.46 -16.40
CA ALA A 520 31.56 -17.13 -16.49
C ALA A 520 31.99 -16.81 -17.93
N TYR A 521 32.45 -17.82 -18.68
CA TYR A 521 32.86 -17.65 -20.07
C TYR A 521 31.69 -17.30 -21.00
N ALA A 522 30.54 -17.98 -20.87
CA ALA A 522 29.37 -17.68 -21.68
C ALA A 522 28.81 -16.29 -21.35
N ILE A 523 28.69 -15.97 -20.05
CA ILE A 523 28.20 -14.65 -19.62
C ILE A 523 29.12 -13.53 -20.15
N PHE A 524 30.45 -13.70 -20.09
CA PHE A 524 31.40 -12.74 -20.61
C PHE A 524 31.19 -12.45 -22.10
N THR A 525 30.90 -13.47 -22.88
CA THR A 525 30.63 -13.33 -24.32
C THR A 525 29.25 -12.67 -24.61
N ILE A 526 28.25 -12.97 -23.78
CA ILE A 526 26.87 -12.48 -23.98
C ILE A 526 26.73 -11.03 -23.49
N GLN A 527 27.42 -10.63 -22.42
CA GLN A 527 27.29 -9.30 -21.81
C GLN A 527 27.69 -8.13 -22.74
N GLU A 528 28.40 -8.39 -23.85
CA GLU A 528 28.71 -7.35 -24.84
C GLU A 528 27.46 -6.78 -25.52
N ARG A 529 26.37 -7.55 -25.56
CA ARG A 529 25.12 -7.20 -26.24
C ARG A 529 23.88 -7.28 -25.34
N VAL A 530 24.04 -7.84 -24.16
CA VAL A 530 22.95 -8.16 -23.23
C VAL A 530 23.29 -7.68 -21.84
N GLN A 531 22.38 -6.92 -21.24
CA GLN A 531 22.42 -6.69 -19.80
C GLN A 531 21.93 -7.95 -19.10
N MET A 532 22.84 -8.64 -18.40
CA MET A 532 22.53 -9.94 -17.79
C MET A 532 21.66 -9.81 -16.53
N PHE A 533 20.80 -10.81 -16.30
CA PHE A 533 19.97 -10.96 -15.10
C PHE A 533 20.44 -12.15 -14.23
N VAL A 534 21.36 -12.96 -14.75
CA VAL A 534 21.90 -14.16 -14.11
C VAL A 534 23.40 -14.03 -13.88
N LYS A 535 23.90 -14.70 -12.86
CA LYS A 535 25.32 -14.77 -12.51
C LYS A 535 25.89 -16.17 -12.79
N PRO A 536 27.22 -16.34 -12.78
CA PRO A 536 27.85 -17.65 -12.89
C PRO A 536 27.32 -18.60 -11.82
N GLN A 537 27.14 -19.87 -12.18
CA GLN A 537 26.58 -20.97 -11.39
C GLN A 537 25.04 -20.96 -11.24
N ASP A 538 24.35 -19.90 -11.64
CA ASP A 538 22.89 -19.93 -11.64
C ASP A 538 22.39 -21.05 -12.58
N HIS A 539 21.37 -21.79 -12.13
CA HIS A 539 20.73 -22.81 -12.94
C HIS A 539 19.60 -22.19 -13.74
N VAL A 540 19.61 -22.37 -15.04
CA VAL A 540 18.62 -21.84 -15.99
C VAL A 540 17.99 -22.95 -16.81
N TYR A 541 16.84 -22.68 -17.42
CA TYR A 541 16.13 -23.64 -18.28
C TYR A 541 15.75 -23.00 -19.63
N GLU A 542 15.40 -23.83 -20.62
CA GLU A 542 14.95 -23.38 -21.94
C GLU A 542 13.73 -22.45 -21.81
N GLY A 543 13.79 -21.28 -22.44
CA GLY A 543 12.72 -20.28 -22.39
C GLY A 543 12.80 -19.30 -21.21
N GLN A 544 13.73 -19.48 -20.28
CA GLN A 544 14.00 -18.49 -19.23
C GLN A 544 14.67 -17.24 -19.84
N ILE A 545 14.23 -16.05 -19.40
CA ILE A 545 14.83 -14.78 -19.80
C ILE A 545 16.05 -14.55 -18.90
N VAL A 546 17.21 -14.44 -19.50
CA VAL A 546 18.50 -14.31 -18.81
C VAL A 546 19.14 -12.93 -18.95
N GLY A 547 18.51 -12.04 -19.72
CA GLY A 547 19.00 -10.67 -19.87
C GLY A 547 18.14 -9.83 -20.83
N MET A 548 18.43 -8.53 -20.90
CA MET A 548 17.83 -7.58 -21.83
C MET A 548 18.78 -7.36 -23.01
N ASN A 549 18.25 -7.55 -24.23
CA ASN A 549 19.01 -7.29 -25.45
C ASN A 549 19.13 -5.79 -25.71
N ALA A 550 20.25 -5.34 -26.24
CA ALA A 550 20.44 -3.96 -26.69
C ALA A 550 19.60 -3.61 -27.94
N ARG A 551 19.08 -4.61 -28.67
CA ARG A 551 18.23 -4.45 -29.85
C ARG A 551 16.78 -4.81 -29.54
N SER A 552 15.87 -4.47 -30.47
CA SER A 552 14.43 -4.72 -30.33
C SER A 552 14.04 -6.20 -30.42
N ASP A 553 14.84 -7.02 -31.08
CA ASP A 553 14.51 -8.43 -31.31
C ASP A 553 14.96 -9.32 -30.15
N ASP A 554 14.20 -10.37 -29.86
CA ASP A 554 14.60 -11.39 -28.92
C ASP A 554 15.79 -12.21 -29.46
N MET A 555 16.72 -12.53 -28.56
CA MET A 555 17.92 -13.27 -28.90
C MET A 555 17.99 -14.58 -28.11
N VAL A 556 18.09 -15.71 -28.81
CA VAL A 556 18.33 -17.00 -28.17
C VAL A 556 19.83 -17.14 -27.86
N VAL A 557 20.15 -17.42 -26.59
CA VAL A 557 21.53 -17.52 -26.11
C VAL A 557 21.77 -18.81 -25.33
N ASN A 558 23.01 -19.26 -25.29
CA ASN A 558 23.41 -20.39 -24.45
C ASN A 558 24.32 -19.91 -23.31
N PRO A 559 23.75 -19.62 -22.12
CA PRO A 559 24.53 -19.14 -20.98
C PRO A 559 25.32 -20.26 -20.26
N SER A 560 25.06 -21.52 -20.59
CA SER A 560 25.72 -22.70 -19.99
C SER A 560 26.92 -23.19 -20.79
N ARG A 561 27.23 -22.55 -21.93
CA ARG A 561 28.32 -22.97 -22.82
C ARG A 561 29.68 -22.95 -22.09
N ALA A 562 30.32 -24.10 -22.00
CA ALA A 562 31.68 -24.21 -21.48
C ALA A 562 32.72 -23.77 -22.52
N LYS A 563 33.86 -23.23 -22.05
CA LYS A 563 35.03 -22.97 -22.88
C LYS A 563 35.55 -24.32 -23.41
N LYS A 564 35.62 -24.47 -24.74
CA LYS A 564 36.23 -25.68 -25.32
C LYS A 564 37.71 -25.74 -24.95
N ALA A 565 38.14 -26.86 -24.36
CA ALA A 565 39.53 -27.11 -24.10
C ALA A 565 40.27 -27.23 -25.45
N THR A 566 41.16 -26.31 -25.79
CA THR A 566 42.07 -26.41 -26.94
C THR A 566 43.44 -26.81 -26.46
N ASN A 567 44.14 -27.70 -27.20
CA ASN A 567 45.48 -28.22 -26.86
C ASN A 567 46.61 -27.18 -26.92
N MET A 568 46.30 -25.95 -27.32
CA MET A 568 47.24 -24.83 -27.31
C MET A 568 46.78 -23.79 -26.30
N ARG A 569 47.23 -23.90 -25.06
CA ARG A 569 47.26 -22.77 -24.11
C ARG A 569 48.63 -22.09 -24.27
N ALA A 570 48.61 -20.85 -24.76
CA ALA A 570 49.72 -19.94 -24.52
C ALA A 570 49.77 -19.71 -23.01
N ALA A 571 50.80 -20.23 -22.34
CA ALA A 571 51.08 -19.99 -20.94
C ALA A 571 51.33 -18.47 -20.79
N GLY A 572 50.35 -17.70 -20.32
CA GLY A 572 50.51 -16.28 -20.05
C GLY A 572 49.30 -15.37 -20.23
N SER A 573 48.17 -15.82 -20.79
CA SER A 573 46.96 -14.97 -20.92
C SER A 573 45.72 -15.60 -20.29
N ASP A 574 45.74 -15.83 -18.99
CA ASP A 574 44.52 -15.87 -18.22
C ASP A 574 44.11 -14.43 -17.91
N ASP A 575 43.62 -13.72 -18.91
CA ASP A 575 42.98 -12.43 -18.69
C ASP A 575 41.84 -12.65 -17.71
N THR A 576 41.88 -11.92 -16.61
CA THR A 576 40.83 -11.98 -15.58
C THR A 576 39.51 -11.62 -16.23
N ILE A 577 38.59 -12.57 -16.32
CA ILE A 577 37.23 -12.34 -16.87
C ILE A 577 36.53 -11.32 -15.99
N LYS A 578 36.34 -10.11 -16.50
CA LYS A 578 35.56 -9.07 -15.83
C LYS A 578 34.10 -9.22 -16.23
N LEU A 579 33.24 -9.54 -15.24
CA LEU A 579 31.81 -9.61 -15.44
C LEU A 579 31.14 -8.34 -14.89
N THR A 580 30.20 -7.81 -15.65
CA THR A 580 29.31 -6.75 -15.16
C THR A 580 28.33 -7.36 -14.16
N PRO A 581 28.06 -6.71 -13.02
CA PRO A 581 27.04 -7.18 -12.07
C PRO A 581 25.70 -7.39 -12.79
N PRO A 582 25.00 -8.49 -12.56
CA PRO A 582 23.69 -8.72 -13.15
C PRO A 582 22.66 -7.76 -12.55
N ARG A 583 21.68 -7.36 -13.34
CA ARG A 583 20.51 -6.66 -12.82
C ARG A 583 19.61 -7.66 -12.07
N THR A 584 19.33 -7.38 -10.83
CA THR A 584 18.34 -8.12 -10.01
C THR A 584 17.02 -7.36 -10.03
N PHE A 585 15.91 -8.08 -10.00
CA PHE A 585 14.58 -7.49 -10.01
C PHE A 585 13.88 -7.69 -8.66
N THR A 586 13.24 -6.66 -8.17
CA THR A 586 12.12 -6.82 -7.23
C THR A 586 10.91 -7.39 -7.97
N LEU A 587 9.87 -7.80 -7.23
CA LEU A 587 8.64 -8.30 -7.86
C LEU A 587 7.99 -7.24 -8.74
N GLU A 588 7.90 -6.01 -8.27
CA GLU A 588 7.32 -4.87 -8.98
C GLU A 588 8.09 -4.58 -10.27
N GLU A 589 9.42 -4.46 -10.17
CA GLU A 589 10.25 -4.25 -11.37
C GLU A 589 10.12 -5.39 -12.39
N ALA A 590 9.96 -6.64 -11.92
CA ALA A 590 9.73 -7.78 -12.78
C ALA A 590 8.39 -7.69 -13.54
N LEU A 591 7.32 -7.29 -12.84
CA LEU A 591 5.99 -7.09 -13.41
C LEU A 591 5.95 -5.93 -14.40
N GLU A 592 6.66 -4.83 -14.11
CA GLU A 592 6.82 -3.68 -15.00
C GLU A 592 7.63 -4.03 -16.26
N PHE A 593 8.62 -4.93 -16.12
CA PHE A 593 9.56 -5.26 -17.19
C PHE A 593 8.96 -6.16 -18.27
N ILE A 594 8.10 -7.13 -17.91
CA ILE A 594 7.62 -8.15 -18.83
C ILE A 594 6.66 -7.61 -19.91
N ASN A 595 6.66 -8.24 -21.08
CA ASN A 595 5.70 -8.04 -22.17
C ASN A 595 4.57 -9.09 -22.12
N GLU A 596 3.56 -8.97 -23.01
CA GLU A 596 2.37 -9.85 -23.06
C GLU A 596 2.70 -11.33 -23.28
N ASP A 597 3.82 -11.63 -23.96
CA ASP A 597 4.30 -12.98 -24.24
C ASP A 597 5.25 -13.53 -23.16
N GLU A 598 5.41 -12.81 -22.06
CA GLU A 598 6.31 -13.12 -20.97
C GLU A 598 5.54 -13.32 -19.65
N LEU A 599 6.15 -14.02 -18.71
CA LEU A 599 5.60 -14.32 -17.39
C LEU A 599 6.68 -14.12 -16.33
N VAL A 600 6.23 -13.72 -15.14
CA VAL A 600 7.06 -13.77 -13.93
C VAL A 600 6.78 -15.07 -13.21
N GLU A 601 7.79 -15.89 -13.00
CA GLU A 601 7.76 -17.07 -12.15
C GLU A 601 8.13 -16.64 -10.73
N VAL A 602 7.17 -16.77 -9.82
CA VAL A 602 7.31 -16.39 -8.42
C VAL A 602 7.42 -17.64 -7.57
N THR A 603 8.53 -17.75 -6.86
CA THR A 603 8.79 -18.85 -5.92
C THR A 603 9.26 -18.32 -4.57
N PRO A 604 9.17 -19.08 -3.48
CA PRO A 604 9.68 -18.65 -2.18
C PRO A 604 11.15 -18.21 -2.19
N ALA A 605 11.97 -18.82 -3.06
CA ALA A 605 13.40 -18.58 -3.15
C ALA A 605 13.78 -17.49 -4.15
N ASP A 606 13.11 -17.46 -5.33
CA ASP A 606 13.54 -16.66 -6.49
C ASP A 606 12.36 -16.07 -7.24
N ILE A 607 12.63 -14.95 -7.92
CA ILE A 607 11.78 -14.35 -8.95
C ILE A 607 12.52 -14.51 -10.27
N ARG A 608 11.90 -15.18 -11.26
CA ARG A 608 12.47 -15.43 -12.58
C ARG A 608 11.54 -14.92 -13.67
N LEU A 609 12.13 -14.45 -14.75
CA LEU A 609 11.39 -14.05 -15.94
C LEU A 609 11.47 -15.17 -16.97
N ARG A 610 10.37 -15.46 -17.66
CA ARG A 610 10.35 -16.47 -18.72
C ARG A 610 9.39 -16.11 -19.84
N LYS A 611 9.61 -16.72 -21.01
CA LYS A 611 8.60 -16.67 -22.07
C LYS A 611 7.39 -17.55 -21.72
N LYS A 612 6.22 -17.14 -22.19
CA LYS A 612 4.97 -17.90 -22.03
C LYS A 612 5.10 -19.29 -22.68
N TYR A 613 5.69 -19.34 -23.88
CA TYR A 613 6.06 -20.56 -24.58
C TYR A 613 7.55 -20.82 -24.42
N LEU A 614 7.90 -21.94 -23.81
CA LEU A 614 9.29 -22.19 -23.42
C LEU A 614 10.16 -22.57 -24.62
N THR A 615 9.66 -23.44 -25.50
CA THR A 615 10.45 -23.89 -26.65
C THR A 615 10.41 -22.89 -27.80
N GLU A 616 11.51 -22.81 -28.56
CA GLU A 616 11.59 -21.92 -29.73
C GLU A 616 10.54 -22.26 -30.80
N LEU A 617 10.24 -23.56 -30.97
CA LEU A 617 9.22 -24.02 -31.90
C LEU A 617 7.81 -23.55 -31.54
N GLU A 618 7.47 -23.55 -30.24
CA GLU A 618 6.18 -23.05 -29.78
C GLU A 618 6.07 -21.54 -29.98
N ARG A 619 7.13 -20.78 -29.66
CA ARG A 619 7.17 -19.33 -29.89
C ARG A 619 6.95 -18.98 -31.36
N ARG A 620 7.64 -19.65 -32.27
CA ARG A 620 7.46 -19.46 -33.72
C ARG A 620 6.04 -19.83 -34.20
N LYS A 621 5.45 -20.91 -33.68
CA LYS A 621 4.06 -21.28 -34.00
C LYS A 621 3.05 -20.25 -33.50
N SER A 622 3.26 -19.69 -32.33
CA SER A 622 2.40 -18.66 -31.75
C SER A 622 2.49 -17.36 -32.55
N SER A 623 3.69 -16.89 -32.88
CA SER A 623 3.90 -15.70 -33.71
C SER A 623 3.20 -15.81 -35.09
N ASN A 624 3.27 -16.97 -35.73
CA ASN A 624 2.59 -17.21 -37.02
C ASN A 624 1.05 -17.24 -36.92
N ARG A 625 0.48 -17.52 -35.71
CA ARG A 625 -0.98 -17.51 -35.49
C ARG A 625 -1.51 -16.11 -35.22
N THR A 626 -0.72 -15.26 -34.59
CA THR A 626 -1.10 -13.89 -34.22
C THR A 626 -0.84 -12.87 -35.32
N GLY A 627 -0.20 -13.26 -36.44
CA GLY A 627 0.05 -12.38 -37.58
C GLY A 627 1.03 -11.23 -37.29
N LYS A 628 1.79 -11.34 -36.23
CA LYS A 628 2.90 -10.42 -35.88
C LYS A 628 4.25 -11.05 -36.16
#